data_454e45133a8cb9f781a9cd959a65c4ff
#
_entry.id   454e45133a8cb9f781a9cd959a65c4ff
#
_cell.length_a   1.000
_cell.length_b   1.000
_cell.length_c   1.000
_cell.angle_alpha   90.00
_cell.angle_beta   90.00
_cell.angle_gamma   90.00
#
_symmetry.space_group_name_H-M   'P 1'
#
loop_
_entity.id
_entity.type
_entity.pdbx_description
1 polymer ?
#
loop_
_entity_poly.entity_id
_entity_poly.type
_entity_poly.pdbx_seq_one_letter_code
_entity_poly.pdbx_strand_id
1 'polypeptide(L)'
;MAGGGLLGFVVSQLMGWNYGVFFTVFPMFLLGMVPVLNAGIIRQFLANGSLNALEVSVVVGLLKHMPVVMTLVVLGLFLLRFSLMARGPLFLFGANGVLTLSILLHFASYPSVDLGDLLASNLMASVLAVFIAMLMHTLFPDTEPRQPPPRAAKPLAQVRHETLLGGITATLSFVVFQVFDLQGSLSAQMATILILFTLGYQGARVSAAKRAVGTLLGCNLALAMQLVLYTQSHHFLLVILLYWLGLMLFAREHILEGGGSGIGFGGLTTLGILFGQSLGPQQDLVYSALYRFSSMSVALVATLVVMACVQRVLNRFEATRLA
;
A
#
# COMPACT_ATOMS: atom_id res chain seq x y z
N MET A 1 8.99 10.28 -8.69
CA MET A 1 7.73 9.59 -8.35
C MET A 1 6.78 9.47 -9.53
N ALA A 2 6.28 10.58 -10.10
CA ALA A 2 5.36 10.54 -11.25
C ALA A 2 5.91 9.75 -12.43
N GLY A 3 7.15 10.03 -12.86
CA GLY A 3 7.81 9.27 -13.92
C GLY A 3 7.97 7.78 -13.61
N GLY A 4 8.24 7.44 -12.35
CA GLY A 4 8.35 6.03 -11.94
C GLY A 4 7.03 5.27 -12.01
N GLY A 5 5.94 5.86 -11.52
CA GLY A 5 4.60 5.27 -11.64
C GLY A 5 4.15 5.16 -13.10
N LEU A 6 4.45 6.17 -13.92
CA LEU A 6 4.16 6.15 -15.35
C LEU A 6 4.92 5.04 -16.08
N LEU A 7 6.24 4.90 -15.84
CA LEU A 7 7.04 3.85 -16.48
C LEU A 7 6.54 2.46 -16.09
N GLY A 8 6.25 2.24 -14.83
CA GLY A 8 5.67 0.97 -14.37
C GLY A 8 4.34 0.65 -15.06
N PHE A 9 3.46 1.64 -15.19
CA PHE A 9 2.21 1.54 -15.93
C PHE A 9 2.45 1.19 -17.41
N VAL A 10 3.27 1.97 -18.10
CA VAL A 10 3.53 1.78 -19.54
C VAL A 10 4.12 0.40 -19.81
N VAL A 11 5.13 -0.03 -19.03
CA VAL A 11 5.73 -1.36 -19.20
C VAL A 11 4.71 -2.46 -18.98
N SER A 12 3.90 -2.39 -17.92
CA SER A 12 2.89 -3.43 -17.64
C SER A 12 1.83 -3.53 -18.73
N GLN A 13 1.41 -2.40 -19.31
CA GLN A 13 0.43 -2.36 -20.39
C GLN A 13 1.01 -2.91 -21.71
N LEU A 14 2.23 -2.50 -22.08
CA LEU A 14 2.88 -2.99 -23.29
C LEU A 14 3.19 -4.48 -23.26
N MET A 15 3.49 -5.02 -22.07
CA MET A 15 3.78 -6.44 -21.88
C MET A 15 2.51 -7.27 -21.65
N GLY A 16 1.34 -6.65 -21.50
CA GLY A 16 0.09 -7.34 -21.20
C GLY A 16 0.11 -8.08 -19.85
N TRP A 17 0.87 -7.58 -18.87
CA TRP A 17 0.98 -8.23 -17.56
C TRP A 17 -0.27 -8.03 -16.71
N ASN A 18 -0.70 -9.10 -16.04
CA ASN A 18 -1.77 -9.05 -15.07
C ASN A 18 -1.36 -8.26 -13.81
N TYR A 19 -2.34 -7.87 -13.01
CA TYR A 19 -2.11 -7.13 -11.76
C TYR A 19 -1.30 -5.85 -11.94
N GLY A 20 -1.62 -5.05 -12.98
CA GLY A 20 -0.95 -3.77 -13.31
C GLY A 20 -0.78 -2.81 -12.13
N VAL A 21 -1.61 -2.94 -11.09
CA VAL A 21 -1.51 -2.16 -9.85
C VAL A 21 -0.15 -2.31 -9.15
N PHE A 22 0.46 -3.48 -9.14
CA PHE A 22 1.77 -3.67 -8.52
C PHE A 22 2.85 -2.90 -9.28
N PHE A 23 2.79 -2.95 -10.61
CA PHE A 23 3.76 -2.28 -11.48
C PHE A 23 3.68 -0.75 -11.40
N THR A 24 2.51 -0.20 -11.10
CA THR A 24 2.32 1.25 -10.93
C THR A 24 2.65 1.71 -9.52
N VAL A 25 2.17 1.00 -8.50
CA VAL A 25 2.23 1.45 -7.10
C VAL A 25 3.60 1.20 -6.46
N PHE A 26 4.30 0.10 -6.78
CA PHE A 26 5.59 -0.22 -6.16
C PHE A 26 6.68 0.80 -6.49
N PRO A 27 6.87 1.25 -7.75
CA PRO A 27 7.80 2.34 -8.02
C PRO A 27 7.43 3.64 -7.28
N MET A 28 6.13 3.99 -7.21
CA MET A 28 5.69 5.17 -6.48
C MET A 28 5.93 5.04 -4.98
N PHE A 29 5.72 3.84 -4.41
CA PHE A 29 6.01 3.56 -3.01
C PHE A 29 7.52 3.71 -2.72
N LEU A 30 8.36 3.10 -3.54
CA LEU A 30 9.80 3.14 -3.35
C LEU A 30 10.37 4.55 -3.50
N LEU A 31 9.89 5.33 -4.47
CA LEU A 31 10.33 6.70 -4.72
C LEU A 31 9.69 7.74 -3.78
N GLY A 32 8.51 7.47 -3.24
CA GLY A 32 7.76 8.40 -2.41
C GLY A 32 7.94 8.20 -0.92
N MET A 33 7.97 6.95 -0.47
CA MET A 33 8.01 6.62 0.96
C MET A 33 9.42 6.38 1.48
N VAL A 34 10.40 6.17 0.59
CA VAL A 34 11.79 5.90 0.97
C VAL A 34 12.64 7.15 0.75
N PRO A 35 13.21 7.74 1.82
CA PRO A 35 13.95 8.99 1.71
C PRO A 35 15.27 8.85 0.96
N VAL A 36 15.95 7.72 1.07
CA VAL A 36 17.25 7.45 0.42
C VAL A 36 17.27 6.04 -0.14
N LEU A 37 17.56 5.91 -1.44
CA LEU A 37 17.74 4.61 -2.07
C LEU A 37 19.20 4.14 -1.89
N ASN A 38 19.39 3.06 -1.15
CA ASN A 38 20.70 2.43 -0.97
C ASN A 38 20.61 0.90 -1.10
N ALA A 39 21.77 0.23 -1.17
CA ALA A 39 21.82 -1.23 -1.34
C ALA A 39 21.09 -2.00 -0.22
N GLY A 40 21.06 -1.47 1.01
CA GLY A 40 20.32 -2.07 2.13
C GLY A 40 18.81 -2.02 1.91
N ILE A 41 18.31 -0.90 1.43
CA ILE A 41 16.89 -0.69 1.10
C ILE A 41 16.46 -1.58 -0.07
N ILE A 42 17.27 -1.64 -1.12
CA ILE A 42 17.01 -2.51 -2.28
C ILE A 42 16.93 -3.97 -1.83
N ARG A 43 17.89 -4.43 -1.02
CA ARG A 43 17.85 -5.80 -0.47
C ARG A 43 16.62 -6.06 0.39
N GLN A 44 16.24 -5.12 1.26
CA GLN A 44 15.03 -5.25 2.08
C GLN A 44 13.76 -5.35 1.20
N PHE A 45 13.67 -4.55 0.15
CA PHE A 45 12.52 -4.52 -0.74
C PHE A 45 12.39 -5.83 -1.55
N LEU A 46 13.48 -6.31 -2.17
CA LEU A 46 13.49 -7.55 -2.95
C LEU A 46 13.31 -8.80 -2.05
N ALA A 47 13.97 -8.82 -0.89
CA ALA A 47 13.80 -9.91 0.07
C ALA A 47 12.35 -10.02 0.56
N ASN A 48 11.66 -8.89 0.73
CA ASN A 48 10.22 -8.90 1.04
C ASN A 48 9.38 -9.50 -0.06
N GLY A 49 9.64 -9.16 -1.33
CA GLY A 49 8.92 -9.74 -2.47
C GLY A 49 8.99 -11.28 -2.44
N SER A 50 10.19 -11.81 -2.29
CA SER A 50 10.43 -13.27 -2.25
C SER A 50 9.84 -13.93 -1.01
N LEU A 51 10.04 -13.32 0.17
CA LEU A 51 9.54 -13.88 1.42
C LEU A 51 8.01 -13.85 1.49
N ASN A 52 7.37 -12.76 1.08
CA ASN A 52 5.91 -12.68 1.04
C ASN A 52 5.32 -13.69 0.04
N ALA A 53 5.96 -13.91 -1.11
CA ALA A 53 5.53 -14.94 -2.05
C ALA A 53 5.56 -16.33 -1.43
N LEU A 54 6.64 -16.67 -0.70
CA LEU A 54 6.75 -17.93 0.03
C LEU A 54 5.71 -18.04 1.15
N GLU A 55 5.58 -17.01 2.00
CA GLU A 55 4.61 -16.97 3.10
C GLU A 55 3.17 -17.18 2.59
N VAL A 56 2.79 -16.47 1.52
CA VAL A 56 1.45 -16.57 0.93
C VAL A 56 1.23 -17.96 0.32
N SER A 57 2.22 -18.51 -0.40
CA SER A 57 2.14 -19.86 -0.95
C SER A 57 1.89 -20.91 0.14
N VAL A 58 2.62 -20.82 1.26
CA VAL A 58 2.48 -21.74 2.39
C VAL A 58 1.13 -21.53 3.10
N VAL A 59 0.77 -20.28 3.41
CA VAL A 59 -0.47 -19.98 4.15
C VAL A 59 -1.70 -20.37 3.34
N VAL A 60 -1.76 -20.01 2.07
CA VAL A 60 -2.91 -20.33 1.21
C VAL A 60 -2.92 -21.79 0.83
N GLY A 61 -1.75 -22.36 0.46
CA GLY A 61 -1.65 -23.77 0.04
C GLY A 61 -2.00 -24.76 1.14
N LEU A 62 -1.62 -24.48 2.39
CA LEU A 62 -1.83 -25.41 3.50
C LEU A 62 -3.04 -25.07 4.38
N LEU A 63 -3.38 -23.79 4.54
CA LEU A 63 -4.32 -23.34 5.59
C LEU A 63 -5.64 -22.77 5.04
N LYS A 64 -5.83 -22.69 3.73
CA LYS A 64 -7.07 -22.18 3.12
C LYS A 64 -8.35 -22.85 3.65
N HIS A 65 -8.27 -24.14 3.96
CA HIS A 65 -9.39 -24.92 4.49
C HIS A 65 -9.55 -24.85 6.03
N MET A 66 -8.63 -24.14 6.71
CA MET A 66 -8.60 -24.01 8.16
C MET A 66 -8.58 -22.52 8.57
N PRO A 67 -9.70 -21.78 8.42
CA PRO A 67 -9.70 -20.32 8.53
C PRO A 67 -9.22 -19.79 9.88
N VAL A 68 -9.51 -20.51 10.98
CA VAL A 68 -9.04 -20.13 12.33
C VAL A 68 -7.52 -20.23 12.42
N VAL A 69 -6.95 -21.36 11.98
CA VAL A 69 -5.49 -21.55 11.99
C VAL A 69 -4.80 -20.56 11.08
N MET A 70 -5.35 -20.32 9.89
CA MET A 70 -4.87 -19.30 8.96
C MET A 70 -4.84 -17.93 9.62
N THR A 71 -5.90 -17.52 10.30
CA THR A 71 -5.97 -16.23 11.01
C THR A 71 -4.90 -16.11 12.10
N LEU A 72 -4.65 -17.18 12.87
CA LEU A 72 -3.60 -17.18 13.90
C LEU A 72 -2.19 -17.06 13.30
N VAL A 73 -1.94 -17.75 12.19
CA VAL A 73 -0.66 -17.63 11.47
C VAL A 73 -0.49 -16.23 10.89
N VAL A 74 -1.51 -15.66 10.27
CA VAL A 74 -1.50 -14.29 9.75
C VAL A 74 -1.26 -13.27 10.87
N LEU A 75 -1.89 -13.45 12.05
CA LEU A 75 -1.61 -12.63 13.23
C LEU A 75 -0.11 -12.70 13.61
N GLY A 76 0.46 -13.89 13.65
CA GLY A 76 1.89 -14.07 13.96
C GLY A 76 2.79 -13.35 12.96
N LEU A 77 2.50 -13.47 11.66
CA LEU A 77 3.23 -12.80 10.60
C LEU A 77 3.12 -11.27 10.70
N PHE A 78 1.94 -10.73 10.94
CA PHE A 78 1.74 -9.29 11.13
C PHE A 78 2.44 -8.78 12.40
N LEU A 79 2.34 -9.49 13.52
CA LEU A 79 3.05 -9.13 14.74
C LEU A 79 4.57 -9.09 14.52
N LEU A 80 5.13 -10.07 13.80
CA LEU A 80 6.55 -10.07 13.44
C LEU A 80 6.90 -8.81 12.63
N ARG A 81 6.14 -8.49 11.58
CA ARG A 81 6.40 -7.31 10.71
C ARG A 81 6.28 -6.00 11.50
N PHE A 82 5.24 -5.83 12.33
CA PHE A 82 5.09 -4.65 13.17
C PHE A 82 6.18 -4.54 14.25
N SER A 83 6.64 -5.67 14.79
CA SER A 83 7.79 -5.68 15.72
C SER A 83 9.07 -5.16 15.05
N LEU A 84 9.33 -5.55 13.79
CA LEU A 84 10.45 -5.05 13.00
C LEU A 84 10.33 -3.53 12.72
N MET A 85 9.11 -3.06 12.41
CA MET A 85 8.83 -1.63 12.24
C MET A 85 9.06 -0.84 13.53
N ALA A 86 8.51 -1.32 14.66
CA ALA A 86 8.58 -0.63 15.94
C ALA A 86 10.01 -0.49 16.44
N ARG A 87 10.87 -1.49 16.21
CA ARG A 87 12.30 -1.46 16.57
C ARG A 87 13.13 -0.50 15.69
N GLY A 88 12.68 -0.17 14.48
CA GLY A 88 13.27 0.87 13.64
C GLY A 88 14.25 0.42 12.55
N PRO A 89 15.31 -0.37 12.78
CA PRO A 89 16.31 -0.67 11.74
C PRO A 89 15.74 -1.33 10.48
N LEU A 90 14.74 -2.19 10.63
CA LEU A 90 14.05 -2.90 9.56
C LEU A 90 12.63 -2.35 9.31
N PHE A 91 12.43 -1.03 9.53
CA PHE A 91 11.12 -0.39 9.34
C PHE A 91 10.57 -0.63 7.94
N LEU A 92 11.37 -0.40 6.90
CA LEU A 92 10.93 -0.58 5.51
C LEU A 92 10.59 -2.05 5.22
N PHE A 93 11.41 -2.98 5.72
CA PHE A 93 11.14 -4.40 5.58
C PHE A 93 9.80 -4.79 6.22
N GLY A 94 9.53 -4.30 7.43
CA GLY A 94 8.25 -4.52 8.11
C GLY A 94 7.09 -3.86 7.37
N ALA A 95 7.20 -2.58 7.01
CA ALA A 95 6.14 -1.79 6.38
C ALA A 95 5.75 -2.35 5.00
N ASN A 96 6.73 -2.54 4.11
CA ASN A 96 6.49 -3.15 2.81
C ASN A 96 5.99 -4.59 2.95
N GLY A 97 6.53 -5.33 3.95
CA GLY A 97 6.10 -6.69 4.25
C GLY A 97 4.64 -6.79 4.64
N VAL A 98 4.17 -5.97 5.60
CA VAL A 98 2.75 -5.94 6.00
C VAL A 98 1.86 -5.55 4.83
N LEU A 99 2.23 -4.49 4.10
CA LEU A 99 1.43 -4.00 2.97
C LEU A 99 1.27 -5.07 1.90
N THR A 100 2.37 -5.62 1.41
CA THR A 100 2.36 -6.60 0.33
C THR A 100 1.72 -7.91 0.78
N LEU A 101 2.05 -8.41 1.98
CA LEU A 101 1.44 -9.62 2.53
C LEU A 101 -0.08 -9.48 2.67
N SER A 102 -0.55 -8.34 3.18
CA SER A 102 -1.99 -8.06 3.30
C SER A 102 -2.71 -8.07 1.96
N ILE A 103 -2.10 -7.47 0.92
CA ILE A 103 -2.65 -7.44 -0.44
C ILE A 103 -2.66 -8.84 -1.06
N LEU A 104 -1.54 -9.56 -0.98
CA LEU A 104 -1.41 -10.88 -1.58
C LEU A 104 -2.36 -11.88 -0.92
N LEU A 105 -2.46 -11.90 0.41
CA LEU A 105 -3.40 -12.76 1.12
C LEU A 105 -4.86 -12.42 0.79
N HIS A 106 -5.15 -11.13 0.62
CA HIS A 106 -6.48 -10.69 0.20
C HIS A 106 -6.85 -11.27 -1.16
N PHE A 107 -6.02 -11.08 -2.18
CA PHE A 107 -6.29 -11.61 -3.51
C PHE A 107 -6.24 -13.15 -3.56
N ALA A 108 -5.25 -13.78 -2.94
CA ALA A 108 -5.06 -15.23 -2.96
C ALA A 108 -6.19 -16.02 -2.29
N SER A 109 -7.00 -15.39 -1.46
CA SER A 109 -8.15 -16.03 -0.83
C SER A 109 -9.32 -16.26 -1.78
N TYR A 110 -9.37 -15.58 -2.90
CA TYR A 110 -10.47 -15.67 -3.87
C TYR A 110 -10.24 -16.80 -4.88
N PRO A 111 -11.28 -17.62 -5.16
CA PRO A 111 -11.17 -18.76 -6.08
C PRO A 111 -10.86 -18.34 -7.53
N SER A 112 -11.24 -17.12 -7.93
CA SER A 112 -11.03 -16.60 -9.27
C SER A 112 -9.60 -16.14 -9.56
N VAL A 113 -8.74 -16.09 -8.54
CA VAL A 113 -7.37 -15.60 -8.65
C VAL A 113 -6.39 -16.74 -8.84
N ASP A 114 -5.60 -16.68 -9.92
CA ASP A 114 -4.46 -17.58 -10.10
C ASP A 114 -3.32 -17.14 -9.15
N LEU A 115 -3.01 -18.00 -8.18
CA LEU A 115 -1.98 -17.73 -7.18
C LEU A 115 -0.58 -17.62 -7.82
N GLY A 116 -0.28 -18.46 -8.82
CA GLY A 116 1.01 -18.44 -9.50
C GLY A 116 1.25 -17.14 -10.23
N ASP A 117 0.25 -16.68 -10.99
CA ASP A 117 0.29 -15.40 -11.71
C ASP A 117 0.37 -14.19 -10.76
N LEU A 118 -0.42 -14.22 -9.67
CA LEU A 118 -0.37 -13.18 -8.64
C LEU A 118 1.03 -13.02 -8.02
N LEU A 119 1.66 -14.13 -7.63
CA LEU A 119 2.97 -14.13 -7.01
C LEU A 119 4.08 -13.78 -8.00
N ALA A 120 3.99 -14.27 -9.23
CA ALA A 120 4.93 -13.92 -10.31
C ALA A 120 4.85 -12.42 -10.61
N SER A 121 3.64 -11.86 -10.75
CA SER A 121 3.42 -10.42 -10.97
C SER A 121 3.98 -9.57 -9.83
N ASN A 122 3.79 -9.99 -8.57
CA ASN A 122 4.37 -9.30 -7.42
C ASN A 122 5.91 -9.31 -7.43
N LEU A 123 6.54 -10.44 -7.75
CA LEU A 123 8.00 -10.56 -7.85
C LEU A 123 8.54 -9.71 -9.00
N MET A 124 7.94 -9.81 -10.18
CA MET A 124 8.34 -9.02 -11.35
C MET A 124 8.18 -7.53 -11.11
N ALA A 125 7.06 -7.11 -10.51
CA ALA A 125 6.82 -5.72 -10.15
C ALA A 125 7.83 -5.22 -9.11
N SER A 126 8.24 -6.05 -8.15
CA SER A 126 9.25 -5.70 -7.16
C SER A 126 10.62 -5.46 -7.81
N VAL A 127 11.03 -6.33 -8.73
CA VAL A 127 12.28 -6.17 -9.48
C VAL A 127 12.22 -4.93 -10.38
N LEU A 128 11.14 -4.78 -11.15
CA LEU A 128 10.96 -3.62 -12.03
C LEU A 128 10.93 -2.30 -11.25
N ALA A 129 10.29 -2.27 -10.07
CA ALA A 129 10.25 -1.09 -9.22
C ALA A 129 11.64 -0.63 -8.78
N VAL A 130 12.53 -1.58 -8.46
CA VAL A 130 13.92 -1.27 -8.12
C VAL A 130 14.66 -0.68 -9.33
N PHE A 131 14.53 -1.30 -10.51
CA PHE A 131 15.14 -0.77 -11.72
C PHE A 131 14.64 0.64 -12.05
N ILE A 132 13.33 0.86 -11.98
CA ILE A 132 12.74 2.18 -12.21
C ILE A 132 13.23 3.18 -11.17
N ALA A 133 13.31 2.80 -9.90
CA ALA A 133 13.78 3.69 -8.84
C ALA A 133 15.26 4.07 -9.06
N MET A 134 16.12 3.12 -9.42
CA MET A 134 17.52 3.40 -9.77
C MET A 134 17.61 4.34 -10.99
N LEU A 135 16.84 4.07 -12.04
CA LEU A 135 16.80 4.92 -13.24
C LEU A 135 16.33 6.34 -12.90
N MET A 136 15.29 6.48 -12.08
CA MET A 136 14.78 7.81 -11.68
C MET A 136 15.79 8.60 -10.85
N HIS A 137 16.52 7.95 -9.93
CA HIS A 137 17.57 8.62 -9.16
C HIS A 137 18.80 8.99 -10.00
N THR A 138 19.09 8.25 -11.06
CA THR A 138 20.18 8.62 -11.99
C THR A 138 19.79 9.76 -12.92
N LEU A 139 18.54 9.79 -13.40
CA LEU A 139 18.06 10.84 -14.31
C LEU A 139 17.70 12.13 -13.57
N PHE A 140 17.21 12.02 -12.35
CA PHE A 140 16.75 13.14 -11.51
C PHE A 140 17.36 13.01 -10.12
N PRO A 141 18.66 13.27 -9.94
CA PRO A 141 19.31 13.20 -8.65
C PRO A 141 18.70 14.22 -7.67
N ASP A 142 18.58 13.83 -6.42
CA ASP A 142 18.15 14.77 -5.37
C ASP A 142 19.19 15.89 -5.22
N THR A 143 18.75 17.14 -5.27
CA THR A 143 19.60 18.33 -5.11
C THR A 143 20.11 18.47 -3.68
N GLU A 144 19.32 18.03 -2.70
CA GLU A 144 19.69 17.95 -1.30
C GLU A 144 19.56 16.51 -0.81
N PRO A 145 20.61 15.94 -0.18
CA PRO A 145 20.57 14.58 0.32
C PRO A 145 19.52 14.50 1.45
N ARG A 146 18.47 13.73 1.22
CA ARG A 146 17.46 13.46 2.26
C ARG A 146 18.10 12.62 3.34
N GLN A 147 18.04 13.10 4.57
CA GLN A 147 18.49 12.33 5.72
C GLN A 147 17.33 11.53 6.29
N PRO A 148 17.52 10.23 6.58
CA PRO A 148 16.52 9.49 7.32
C PRO A 148 16.32 10.14 8.69
N PRO A 149 15.09 10.29 9.19
CA PRO A 149 14.86 10.88 10.49
C PRO A 149 15.63 10.12 11.57
N PRO A 150 16.26 10.81 12.53
CA PRO A 150 16.99 10.17 13.62
C PRO A 150 16.02 9.30 14.43
N ARG A 151 16.34 8.04 14.57
CA ARG A 151 15.53 7.08 15.33
C ARG A 151 16.08 6.92 16.73
N ALA A 152 15.44 7.54 17.71
CA ALA A 152 15.73 7.28 19.10
C ALA A 152 15.33 5.83 19.47
N ALA A 153 16.11 5.20 20.35
CA ALA A 153 15.77 3.91 20.92
C ALA A 153 14.48 4.03 21.72
N LYS A 154 13.47 3.22 21.39
CA LYS A 154 12.17 3.23 22.06
C LYS A 154 12.18 2.32 23.29
N PRO A 155 11.48 2.68 24.38
CA PRO A 155 11.25 1.79 25.51
C PRO A 155 10.57 0.49 25.08
N LEU A 156 10.88 -0.63 25.75
CA LEU A 156 10.31 -1.94 25.40
C LEU A 156 8.78 -1.96 25.48
N ALA A 157 8.20 -1.25 26.44
CA ALA A 157 6.74 -1.13 26.58
C ALA A 157 6.12 -0.46 25.33
N GLN A 158 6.76 0.60 24.81
CA GLN A 158 6.31 1.26 23.58
C GLN A 158 6.44 0.35 22.35
N VAL A 159 7.54 -0.39 22.20
CA VAL A 159 7.72 -1.36 21.11
C VAL A 159 6.65 -2.43 21.15
N ARG A 160 6.34 -2.97 22.34
CA ARG A 160 5.25 -3.94 22.53
C ARG A 160 3.88 -3.35 22.19
N HIS A 161 3.59 -2.15 22.66
CA HIS A 161 2.35 -1.43 22.35
C HIS A 161 2.14 -1.27 20.85
N GLU A 162 3.13 -0.68 20.16
CA GLU A 162 3.09 -0.42 18.71
C GLU A 162 2.94 -1.73 17.90
N THR A 163 3.65 -2.79 18.32
CA THR A 163 3.57 -4.11 17.70
C THR A 163 2.17 -4.72 17.82
N LEU A 164 1.61 -4.72 19.03
CA LEU A 164 0.29 -5.29 19.29
C LEU A 164 -0.82 -4.44 18.64
N LEU A 165 -0.73 -3.12 18.75
CA LEU A 165 -1.69 -2.21 18.13
C LEU A 165 -1.76 -2.44 16.62
N GLY A 166 -0.63 -2.44 15.94
CA GLY A 166 -0.56 -2.65 14.50
C GLY A 166 -0.97 -4.06 14.09
N GLY A 167 -0.39 -5.09 14.73
CA GLY A 167 -0.64 -6.49 14.37
C GLY A 167 -2.08 -6.92 14.59
N ILE A 168 -2.69 -6.58 15.72
CA ILE A 168 -4.10 -6.89 16.02
C ILE A 168 -5.01 -6.15 15.03
N THR A 169 -4.78 -4.85 14.82
CA THR A 169 -5.63 -4.05 13.91
C THR A 169 -5.54 -4.56 12.47
N ALA A 170 -4.33 -4.87 11.97
CA ALA A 170 -4.15 -5.44 10.63
C ALA A 170 -4.82 -6.80 10.48
N THR A 171 -4.75 -7.67 11.51
CA THR A 171 -5.41 -8.98 11.50
C THR A 171 -6.92 -8.86 11.52
N LEU A 172 -7.48 -7.97 12.34
CA LEU A 172 -8.92 -7.71 12.35
C LEU A 172 -9.40 -7.19 11.01
N SER A 173 -8.64 -6.27 10.39
CA SER A 173 -8.92 -5.83 9.03
C SER A 173 -8.93 -7.01 8.05
N PHE A 174 -7.90 -7.85 8.06
CA PHE A 174 -7.83 -9.04 7.21
C PHE A 174 -9.08 -9.94 7.39
N VAL A 175 -9.49 -10.24 8.64
CA VAL A 175 -10.68 -11.05 8.92
C VAL A 175 -11.96 -10.40 8.37
N VAL A 176 -12.13 -9.09 8.57
CA VAL A 176 -13.30 -8.35 8.04
C VAL A 176 -13.38 -8.45 6.52
N PHE A 177 -12.25 -8.24 5.83
CA PHE A 177 -12.22 -8.33 4.36
C PHE A 177 -12.51 -9.74 3.85
N GLN A 178 -12.12 -10.79 4.61
CA GLN A 178 -12.44 -12.18 4.27
C GLN A 178 -13.90 -12.53 4.54
N VAL A 179 -14.43 -12.15 5.71
CA VAL A 179 -15.80 -12.50 6.13
C VAL A 179 -16.85 -11.83 5.24
N PHE A 180 -16.61 -10.58 4.84
CA PHE A 180 -17.54 -9.80 4.01
C PHE A 180 -17.27 -9.91 2.50
N ASP A 181 -16.32 -10.74 2.07
CA ASP A 181 -15.98 -10.98 0.66
C ASP A 181 -15.72 -9.67 -0.14
N LEU A 182 -14.90 -8.78 0.42
CA LEU A 182 -14.67 -7.43 -0.11
C LEU A 182 -13.63 -7.41 -1.25
N GLN A 183 -13.81 -8.22 -2.30
CA GLN A 183 -12.87 -8.37 -3.43
C GLN A 183 -12.49 -7.03 -4.10
N GLY A 184 -13.48 -6.18 -4.36
CA GLY A 184 -13.28 -4.88 -5.01
C GLY A 184 -12.63 -3.81 -4.14
N SER A 185 -12.36 -4.09 -2.85
CA SER A 185 -11.96 -3.09 -1.86
C SER A 185 -10.46 -3.00 -1.62
N LEU A 186 -9.62 -3.29 -2.63
CA LEU A 186 -8.15 -3.20 -2.53
C LEU A 186 -7.67 -1.84 -1.99
N SER A 187 -8.28 -0.74 -2.46
CA SER A 187 -7.92 0.61 -2.00
C SER A 187 -8.17 0.80 -0.51
N ALA A 188 -9.26 0.21 0.01
CA ALA A 188 -9.59 0.23 1.43
C ALA A 188 -8.60 -0.60 2.24
N GLN A 189 -8.25 -1.80 1.78
CA GLN A 189 -7.23 -2.65 2.39
C GLN A 189 -5.88 -1.94 2.49
N MET A 190 -5.41 -1.40 1.37
CA MET A 190 -4.15 -0.64 1.33
C MET A 190 -4.19 0.58 2.26
N ALA A 191 -5.30 1.33 2.27
CA ALA A 191 -5.45 2.50 3.11
C ALA A 191 -5.38 2.15 4.60
N THR A 192 -6.06 1.08 5.01
CA THR A 192 -6.00 0.56 6.39
C THR A 192 -4.57 0.26 6.81
N ILE A 193 -3.81 -0.48 6.00
CA ILE A 193 -2.43 -0.83 6.35
C ILE A 193 -1.51 0.40 6.36
N LEU A 194 -1.67 1.32 5.41
CA LEU A 194 -0.79 2.50 5.31
C LEU A 194 -0.95 3.48 6.49
N ILE A 195 -2.14 3.61 7.09
CA ILE A 195 -2.29 4.44 8.29
C ILE A 195 -1.64 3.81 9.53
N LEU A 196 -1.51 2.48 9.56
CA LEU A 196 -0.82 1.77 10.65
C LEU A 196 0.70 1.98 10.64
N PHE A 197 1.28 2.48 9.52
CA PHE A 197 2.71 2.81 9.45
C PHE A 197 3.14 3.92 10.40
N THR A 198 2.20 4.71 10.88
CA THR A 198 2.46 5.72 11.91
C THR A 198 2.73 5.12 13.30
N LEU A 199 2.45 3.82 13.49
CA LEU A 199 2.63 3.03 14.71
C LEU A 199 1.87 3.55 15.94
N GLY A 200 1.07 4.61 15.80
CA GLY A 200 0.31 5.22 16.90
C GLY A 200 -1.04 5.78 16.45
N TYR A 201 -2.00 5.82 17.37
CA TYR A 201 -3.38 6.25 17.08
C TYR A 201 -3.46 7.71 16.58
N GLN A 202 -2.72 8.64 17.20
CA GLN A 202 -2.76 10.06 16.80
C GLN A 202 -2.21 10.25 15.38
N GLY A 203 -1.08 9.62 15.06
CA GLY A 203 -0.52 9.63 13.71
C GLY A 203 -1.48 8.98 12.70
N ALA A 204 -2.09 7.86 13.04
CA ALA A 204 -3.08 7.17 12.21
C ALA A 204 -4.30 8.05 11.91
N ARG A 205 -4.81 8.79 12.91
CA ARG A 205 -5.94 9.72 12.74
C ARG A 205 -5.64 10.81 11.72
N VAL A 206 -4.47 11.45 11.85
CA VAL A 206 -4.04 12.50 10.90
C VAL A 206 -3.83 11.92 9.51
N SER A 207 -3.13 10.78 9.42
CA SER A 207 -2.90 10.08 8.15
C SER A 207 -4.21 9.64 7.48
N ALA A 208 -5.18 9.14 8.25
CA ALA A 208 -6.48 8.73 7.73
C ALA A 208 -7.26 9.91 7.11
N ALA A 209 -7.30 11.05 7.80
CA ALA A 209 -7.98 12.25 7.28
C ALA A 209 -7.33 12.74 5.97
N LYS A 210 -6.00 12.87 5.94
CA LYS A 210 -5.26 13.27 4.74
C LYS A 210 -5.48 12.28 3.60
N ARG A 211 -5.44 10.99 3.90
CA ARG A 211 -5.60 9.95 2.90
C ARG A 211 -7.03 9.92 2.32
N ALA A 212 -8.06 10.14 3.13
CA ALA A 212 -9.45 10.26 2.65
C ALA A 212 -9.57 11.41 1.64
N VAL A 213 -9.01 12.59 1.96
CA VAL A 213 -8.97 13.73 1.04
C VAL A 213 -8.20 13.39 -0.24
N GLY A 214 -7.01 12.81 -0.12
CA GLY A 214 -6.19 12.44 -1.29
C GLY A 214 -6.89 11.45 -2.21
N THR A 215 -7.60 10.47 -1.67
CA THR A 215 -8.39 9.52 -2.46
C THR A 215 -9.60 10.17 -3.11
N LEU A 216 -10.31 11.04 -2.40
CA LEU A 216 -11.42 11.81 -2.98
C LEU A 216 -10.95 12.62 -4.19
N LEU A 217 -9.86 13.36 -4.04
CA LEU A 217 -9.28 14.16 -5.13
C LEU A 217 -8.77 13.26 -6.27
N GLY A 218 -8.13 12.14 -5.93
CA GLY A 218 -7.65 11.15 -6.92
C GLY A 218 -8.79 10.52 -7.71
N CYS A 219 -9.90 10.13 -7.07
CA CYS A 219 -11.09 9.60 -7.73
C CYS A 219 -11.73 10.64 -8.66
N ASN A 220 -11.91 11.88 -8.19
CA ASN A 220 -12.48 12.94 -9.02
C ASN A 220 -11.62 13.26 -10.24
N LEU A 221 -10.29 13.35 -10.06
CA LEU A 221 -9.38 13.58 -11.17
C LEU A 221 -9.39 12.41 -12.16
N ALA A 222 -9.38 11.17 -11.68
CA ALA A 222 -9.49 9.98 -12.52
C ALA A 222 -10.78 10.00 -13.35
N LEU A 223 -11.93 10.33 -12.73
CA LEU A 223 -13.20 10.46 -13.44
C LEU A 223 -13.15 11.54 -14.53
N ALA A 224 -12.58 12.72 -14.21
CA ALA A 224 -12.43 13.79 -15.20
C ALA A 224 -11.55 13.35 -16.38
N MET A 225 -10.44 12.66 -16.12
CA MET A 225 -9.56 12.12 -17.16
C MET A 225 -10.28 11.07 -18.01
N GLN A 226 -11.08 10.21 -17.41
CA GLN A 226 -11.83 9.18 -18.09
C GLN A 226 -12.96 9.75 -18.94
N LEU A 227 -13.59 10.84 -18.52
CA LEU A 227 -14.54 11.57 -19.36
C LEU A 227 -13.86 12.14 -20.63
N VAL A 228 -12.66 12.67 -20.49
CA VAL A 228 -11.85 13.14 -21.65
C VAL A 228 -11.46 11.96 -22.55
N LEU A 229 -11.13 10.82 -21.95
CA LEU A 229 -10.72 9.60 -22.67
C LEU A 229 -11.90 8.76 -23.19
N TYR A 230 -13.13 9.10 -22.89
CA TYR A 230 -14.30 8.25 -23.15
C TYR A 230 -14.41 7.75 -24.59
N THR A 231 -14.17 8.66 -25.55
CA THR A 231 -14.15 8.34 -27.01
C THR A 231 -12.75 8.09 -27.56
N GLN A 232 -11.69 8.32 -26.77
CA GLN A 232 -10.30 8.35 -27.19
C GLN A 232 -9.41 7.33 -26.44
N SER A 233 -10.02 6.37 -25.73
CA SER A 233 -9.30 5.37 -24.88
C SER A 233 -8.33 4.48 -25.69
N HIS A 234 -8.55 4.33 -27.01
CA HIS A 234 -7.67 3.60 -27.91
C HIS A 234 -6.37 4.35 -28.25
N HIS A 235 -6.31 5.66 -28.01
CA HIS A 235 -5.09 6.45 -28.21
C HIS A 235 -4.17 6.37 -26.98
N PHE A 236 -3.34 5.33 -26.93
CA PHE A 236 -2.47 5.04 -25.79
C PHE A 236 -1.58 6.23 -25.37
N LEU A 237 -1.07 7.01 -26.33
CA LEU A 237 -0.29 8.22 -26.02
C LEU A 237 -1.10 9.27 -25.25
N LEU A 238 -2.37 9.44 -25.55
CA LEU A 238 -3.24 10.38 -24.83
C LEU A 238 -3.49 9.89 -23.40
N VAL A 239 -3.68 8.59 -23.23
CA VAL A 239 -3.81 7.95 -21.90
C VAL A 239 -2.54 8.20 -21.08
N ILE A 240 -1.36 7.95 -21.66
CA ILE A 240 -0.06 8.20 -21.02
C ILE A 240 0.07 9.66 -20.59
N LEU A 241 -0.25 10.60 -21.47
CA LEU A 241 -0.12 12.04 -21.20
C LEU A 241 -1.02 12.47 -20.04
N LEU A 242 -2.30 12.12 -20.09
CA LEU A 242 -3.26 12.48 -19.04
C LEU A 242 -2.89 11.84 -17.70
N TYR A 243 -2.53 10.57 -17.72
CA TYR A 243 -2.09 9.87 -16.51
C TYR A 243 -0.83 10.52 -15.92
N TRP A 244 0.16 10.86 -16.75
CA TRP A 244 1.37 11.57 -16.30
C TRP A 244 1.05 12.93 -15.67
N LEU A 245 0.17 13.73 -16.29
CA LEU A 245 -0.25 15.02 -15.73
C LEU A 245 -0.90 14.85 -14.35
N GLY A 246 -1.77 13.86 -14.18
CA GLY A 246 -2.38 13.57 -12.88
C GLY A 246 -1.39 13.13 -11.83
N LEU A 247 -0.43 12.28 -12.21
CA LEU A 247 0.64 11.87 -11.31
C LEU A 247 1.53 13.05 -10.90
N MET A 248 1.81 13.98 -11.82
CA MET A 248 2.61 15.19 -11.52
C MET A 248 1.93 16.09 -10.50
N LEU A 249 0.61 16.29 -10.60
CA LEU A 249 -0.16 17.09 -9.64
C LEU A 249 -0.03 16.53 -8.21
N PHE A 250 -0.26 15.23 -8.04
CA PHE A 250 -0.16 14.59 -6.73
C PHE A 250 1.26 14.38 -6.25
N ALA A 251 2.23 14.20 -7.15
CA ALA A 251 3.65 14.16 -6.79
C ALA A 251 4.13 15.51 -6.23
N ARG A 252 3.67 16.63 -6.82
CA ARG A 252 3.94 17.97 -6.29
C ARG A 252 3.35 18.13 -4.88
N GLU A 253 2.09 17.75 -4.67
CA GLU A 253 1.45 17.82 -3.36
C GLU A 253 2.18 16.98 -2.33
N HIS A 254 2.60 15.76 -2.69
CA HIS A 254 3.38 14.90 -1.81
C HIS A 254 4.71 15.52 -1.34
N ILE A 255 5.39 16.25 -2.23
CA ILE A 255 6.61 16.98 -1.88
C ILE A 255 6.30 18.15 -0.93
N LEU A 256 5.25 18.91 -1.20
CA LEU A 256 4.83 20.05 -0.36
C LEU A 256 4.40 19.60 1.05
N GLU A 257 3.85 18.40 1.19
CA GLU A 257 3.50 17.81 2.49
C GLU A 257 4.72 17.29 3.28
N GLY A 258 5.91 17.28 2.71
CA GLY A 258 7.12 16.74 3.35
C GLY A 258 7.22 15.21 3.31
N GLY A 259 6.46 14.55 2.45
CA GLY A 259 6.47 13.09 2.30
C GLY A 259 5.46 12.37 3.20
N GLY A 260 5.55 11.05 3.25
CA GLY A 260 4.68 10.19 4.06
C GLY A 260 3.35 9.83 3.38
N SER A 261 2.44 9.21 4.13
CA SER A 261 1.13 8.76 3.64
C SER A 261 0.07 9.87 3.71
N GLY A 262 0.35 11.01 3.05
CA GLY A 262 -0.51 12.19 3.03
C GLY A 262 -1.51 12.24 1.87
N ILE A 263 -2.00 13.46 1.57
CA ILE A 263 -2.94 13.74 0.47
C ILE A 263 -2.30 13.39 -0.87
N GLY A 264 -1.08 13.86 -1.11
CA GLY A 264 -0.36 13.63 -2.37
C GLY A 264 -0.14 12.14 -2.63
N PHE A 265 0.35 11.38 -1.65
CA PHE A 265 0.53 9.93 -1.80
C PHE A 265 -0.79 9.19 -1.92
N GLY A 266 -1.85 9.65 -1.24
CA GLY A 266 -3.21 9.13 -1.37
C GLY A 266 -3.74 9.26 -2.80
N GLY A 267 -3.58 10.45 -3.41
CA GLY A 267 -3.96 10.71 -4.79
C GLY A 267 -3.14 9.90 -5.81
N LEU A 268 -1.80 9.84 -5.64
CA LEU A 268 -0.91 9.04 -6.48
C LEU A 268 -1.33 7.56 -6.52
N THR A 269 -1.49 6.95 -5.35
CA THR A 269 -1.87 5.54 -5.26
C THR A 269 -3.27 5.29 -5.80
N THR A 270 -4.21 6.21 -5.59
CA THR A 270 -5.57 6.10 -6.14
C THR A 270 -5.57 6.14 -7.66
N LEU A 271 -4.86 7.09 -8.27
CA LEU A 271 -4.68 7.11 -9.73
C LEU A 271 -3.98 5.85 -10.23
N GLY A 272 -2.92 5.42 -9.55
CA GLY A 272 -2.17 4.21 -9.91
C GLY A 272 -3.05 2.95 -9.92
N ILE A 273 -3.93 2.81 -8.93
CA ILE A 273 -4.87 1.68 -8.84
C ILE A 273 -5.94 1.79 -9.94
N LEU A 274 -6.53 2.98 -10.12
CA LEU A 274 -7.59 3.18 -11.11
C LEU A 274 -7.10 2.93 -12.54
N PHE A 275 -5.96 3.50 -12.92
CA PHE A 275 -5.39 3.27 -14.25
C PHE A 275 -4.78 1.87 -14.40
N GLY A 276 -4.19 1.29 -13.35
CA GLY A 276 -3.64 -0.06 -13.37
C GLY A 276 -4.67 -1.17 -13.48
N GLN A 277 -5.93 -0.93 -13.08
CA GLN A 277 -7.00 -1.93 -13.10
C GLN A 277 -8.07 -1.69 -14.16
N SER A 278 -8.30 -0.45 -14.62
CA SER A 278 -9.58 -0.03 -15.21
C SER A 278 -9.49 0.55 -16.63
N LEU A 279 -8.47 0.20 -17.42
CA LEU A 279 -8.44 0.60 -18.84
C LEU A 279 -9.30 -0.29 -19.74
N GLY A 280 -10.01 -1.27 -19.18
CA GLY A 280 -10.97 -2.09 -19.92
C GLY A 280 -12.25 -1.31 -20.25
N PRO A 281 -12.78 -1.39 -21.50
CA PRO A 281 -13.93 -0.61 -21.94
C PRO A 281 -15.28 -0.99 -21.30
N GLN A 282 -15.30 -2.00 -20.44
CA GLN A 282 -16.52 -2.54 -19.83
C GLN A 282 -16.71 -2.19 -18.33
N GLN A 283 -15.85 -1.36 -17.73
CA GLN A 283 -16.01 -1.02 -16.32
C GLN A 283 -16.76 0.32 -16.15
N ASP A 284 -17.84 0.30 -15.36
CA ASP A 284 -18.51 1.53 -14.92
C ASP A 284 -17.60 2.30 -13.95
N LEU A 285 -17.01 3.37 -14.46
CA LEU A 285 -15.99 4.14 -13.81
C LEU A 285 -16.54 5.01 -12.67
N VAL A 286 -17.75 5.51 -12.83
CA VAL A 286 -18.42 6.32 -11.80
C VAL A 286 -18.71 5.43 -10.59
N TYR A 287 -19.28 4.26 -10.82
CA TYR A 287 -19.54 3.30 -9.77
C TYR A 287 -18.23 2.86 -9.08
N SER A 288 -17.18 2.56 -9.86
CA SER A 288 -15.87 2.15 -9.33
C SER A 288 -15.24 3.25 -8.45
N ALA A 289 -15.30 4.52 -8.86
CA ALA A 289 -14.73 5.63 -8.10
C ALA A 289 -15.53 5.91 -6.81
N LEU A 290 -16.86 5.92 -6.89
CA LEU A 290 -17.73 6.10 -5.72
C LEU A 290 -17.59 4.94 -4.72
N TYR A 291 -17.56 3.71 -5.21
CA TYR A 291 -17.33 2.52 -4.37
C TYR A 291 -15.98 2.57 -3.67
N ARG A 292 -14.91 2.97 -4.37
CA ARG A 292 -13.56 3.09 -3.79
C ARG A 292 -13.50 4.14 -2.71
N PHE A 293 -14.05 5.33 -2.97
CA PHE A 293 -14.07 6.40 -1.98
C PHE A 293 -14.90 6.01 -0.75
N SER A 294 -16.11 5.47 -0.93
CA SER A 294 -16.98 5.08 0.17
C SER A 294 -16.40 3.92 0.98
N SER A 295 -15.97 2.85 0.32
CA SER A 295 -15.39 1.67 0.98
C SER A 295 -14.12 2.03 1.75
N MET A 296 -13.25 2.88 1.18
CA MET A 296 -12.05 3.34 1.85
C MET A 296 -12.38 4.23 3.06
N SER A 297 -13.33 5.16 2.93
CA SER A 297 -13.74 6.03 4.04
C SER A 297 -14.29 5.22 5.20
N VAL A 298 -15.16 4.25 4.93
CA VAL A 298 -15.70 3.32 5.93
C VAL A 298 -14.57 2.51 6.58
N ALA A 299 -13.65 1.96 5.79
CA ALA A 299 -12.53 1.17 6.30
C ALA A 299 -11.60 2.00 7.19
N LEU A 300 -11.30 3.26 6.83
CA LEU A 300 -10.49 4.16 7.64
C LEU A 300 -11.14 4.47 8.99
N VAL A 301 -12.46 4.79 8.98
CA VAL A 301 -13.21 5.05 10.23
C VAL A 301 -13.24 3.79 11.10
N ALA A 302 -13.58 2.63 10.52
CA ALA A 302 -13.59 1.36 11.25
C ALA A 302 -12.22 1.04 11.86
N THR A 303 -11.14 1.24 11.09
CA THR A 303 -9.77 1.02 11.56
C THR A 303 -9.42 1.94 12.73
N LEU A 304 -9.77 3.22 12.68
CA LEU A 304 -9.55 4.15 13.78
C LEU A 304 -10.32 3.76 15.04
N VAL A 305 -11.56 3.29 14.90
CA VAL A 305 -12.36 2.78 16.03
C VAL A 305 -11.69 1.55 16.64
N VAL A 306 -11.27 0.59 15.83
CA VAL A 306 -10.54 -0.61 16.29
C VAL A 306 -9.25 -0.21 16.99
N MET A 307 -8.44 0.67 16.39
CA MET A 307 -7.22 1.16 17.03
C MET A 307 -7.49 1.82 18.39
N ALA A 308 -8.52 2.66 18.49
CA ALA A 308 -8.89 3.29 19.76
C ALA A 308 -9.29 2.25 20.83
N CYS A 309 -10.04 1.22 20.46
CA CYS A 309 -10.42 0.13 21.36
C CYS A 309 -9.19 -0.68 21.80
N VAL A 310 -8.35 -1.10 20.84
CA VAL A 310 -7.13 -1.86 21.14
C VAL A 310 -6.19 -1.05 22.03
N GLN A 311 -5.97 0.23 21.72
CA GLN A 311 -5.14 1.12 22.54
C GLN A 311 -5.66 1.26 23.97
N ARG A 312 -6.98 1.40 24.15
CA ARG A 312 -7.58 1.44 25.50
C ARG A 312 -7.31 0.17 26.30
N VAL A 313 -7.38 -0.99 25.63
CA VAL A 313 -7.08 -2.28 26.26
C VAL A 313 -5.59 -2.38 26.60
N LEU A 314 -4.70 -2.05 25.68
CA LEU A 314 -3.25 -2.12 25.87
C LEU A 314 -2.78 -1.19 27.01
N ASN A 315 -3.40 -0.02 27.17
CA ASN A 315 -3.06 0.92 28.24
C ASN A 315 -3.48 0.46 29.65
N ARG A 316 -4.25 -0.61 29.76
CA ARG A 316 -4.60 -1.21 31.07
C ARG A 316 -3.48 -2.08 31.64
N PHE A 317 -2.56 -2.53 30.81
CA PHE A 317 -1.48 -3.43 31.21
C PHE A 317 -0.16 -2.66 31.31
N GLU A 318 0.56 -2.77 32.42
CA GLU A 318 1.84 -2.08 32.64
C GLU A 318 2.90 -2.42 31.56
N ALA A 319 2.88 -3.67 31.09
CA ALA A 319 3.85 -4.15 30.08
C ALA A 319 3.70 -3.46 28.72
N THR A 320 2.57 -2.80 28.43
CA THR A 320 2.24 -2.17 27.13
C THR A 320 1.72 -0.74 27.28
N ARG A 321 1.63 -0.21 28.49
CA ARG A 321 1.15 1.14 28.75
C ARG A 321 2.12 2.17 28.18
N LEU A 322 1.58 3.12 27.42
CA LEU A 322 2.31 4.32 27.02
C LEU A 322 2.42 5.27 28.19
N ALA A 323 3.63 5.76 28.46
CA ALA A 323 3.90 6.72 29.52
C ALA A 323 3.30 8.10 29.20
#